data_0fb1bdc512da84ab93567bd035e54567
#
_entry.id   0fb1bdc512da84ab93567bd035e54567
#
_cell.length_a   1.000
_cell.length_b   1.000
_cell.length_c   1.000
_cell.angle_alpha   90.00
_cell.angle_beta   90.00
_cell.angle_gamma   90.00
#
_symmetry.space_group_name_H-M   'P 1'
#
loop_
_entity.id
_entity.type
_entity.pdbx_description
1 polymer ?
#
loop_
_entity_poly.entity_id
_entity_poly.type
_entity_poly.pdbx_seq_one_letter_code
_entity_poly.pdbx_strand_id
1 'polypeptide(L)'
;MHHTVMNRKEEGDMKNSHHDIVIIGGGIIGGAIAYYCAKAGLDITVLEKNELASGTSSRCDGNILAIDKDPGFDSQMSLVSQRLVHELNRELDMSFEYRNPGSILVCESELEMEAAQQWVNRQQEAGLDFTMLDREDLRNESKYFADDLYGGLECKTDSTVNPYMLTFSMFHSAEKLGAKIKKHTEVKNIKKQPDDTFSLETNEGWITANKVINACGIWAPFIGQMLSVDIPIKPRKGHILVASRQEPVGLRKVMEFGYLISKFGGERKVDADIEKYGVALVFEPTEAQNFLIGSSREFVGFDTKVNHDVAKMIARRAVRFYPKIADMSIIRTYAGLRPWTEDHLPIICEVEEVPGFYIAAGHEGDGISLAAVTGKLIQELLQHKDTCIPTEPVHLSRFQKGVLHE
;
A
#
# COMPACT_ATOMS: atom_id res chain seq x y z
N MET A 1 20.80 9.86 67.72
CA MET A 1 21.17 8.79 66.80
C MET A 1 19.94 8.38 66.03
N HIS A 2 19.70 8.97 64.88
CA HIS A 2 18.65 8.53 63.94
C HIS A 2 19.33 7.96 62.70
N HIS A 3 19.22 6.68 62.55
CA HIS A 3 19.63 5.99 61.33
C HIS A 3 18.56 6.21 60.23
N THR A 4 18.91 6.97 59.27
CA THR A 4 18.15 7.11 57.99
C THR A 4 18.41 5.85 57.20
N VAL A 5 17.40 4.98 57.08
CA VAL A 5 17.37 3.84 56.16
C VAL A 5 17.05 4.43 54.78
N MET A 6 18.03 4.52 53.91
CA MET A 6 17.81 4.79 52.50
C MET A 6 17.12 3.56 51.88
N ASN A 7 15.86 3.75 51.46
CA ASN A 7 15.15 2.84 50.58
C ASN A 7 15.92 2.78 49.25
N ARG A 8 16.64 1.68 48.99
CA ARG A 8 16.99 1.27 47.66
C ARG A 8 15.67 0.93 46.96
N LYS A 9 15.19 1.83 46.10
CA LYS A 9 14.19 1.50 45.09
C LYS A 9 14.78 0.35 44.28
N GLU A 10 14.02 -0.70 44.20
CA GLU A 10 14.22 -1.84 43.34
C GLU A 10 14.47 -1.35 41.92
N GLU A 11 15.69 -1.52 41.42
CA GLU A 11 15.95 -1.60 39.99
C GLU A 11 15.19 -2.83 39.52
N GLY A 12 13.98 -2.59 38.99
CA GLY A 12 13.18 -3.63 38.38
C GLY A 12 14.01 -4.29 37.29
N ASP A 13 14.17 -5.60 37.39
CA ASP A 13 14.68 -6.45 36.34
C ASP A 13 14.00 -6.06 35.01
N MET A 14 14.72 -5.32 34.16
CA MET A 14 14.34 -5.13 32.78
C MET A 14 14.40 -6.51 32.15
N LYS A 15 13.25 -7.18 32.05
CA LYS A 15 13.14 -8.48 31.39
C LYS A 15 13.55 -8.28 29.93
N ASN A 16 14.78 -8.64 29.61
CA ASN A 16 15.22 -8.88 28.23
C ASN A 16 14.36 -10.03 27.69
N SER A 17 13.24 -9.69 27.05
CA SER A 17 12.43 -10.70 26.39
C SER A 17 13.08 -11.06 25.06
N HIS A 18 13.32 -12.35 24.84
CA HIS A 18 13.78 -12.88 23.57
C HIS A 18 12.58 -13.25 22.69
N HIS A 19 12.66 -12.89 21.41
CA HIS A 19 11.67 -13.18 20.38
C HIS A 19 12.32 -13.87 19.19
N ASP A 20 11.62 -14.76 18.53
CA ASP A 20 12.16 -15.39 17.33
C ASP A 20 12.15 -14.39 16.16
N ILE A 21 11.00 -13.87 15.82
CA ILE A 21 10.83 -12.91 14.72
C ILE A 21 10.11 -11.66 15.21
N VAL A 22 10.72 -10.50 15.00
CA VAL A 22 10.12 -9.19 15.30
C VAL A 22 9.78 -8.48 13.99
N ILE A 23 8.51 -8.09 13.85
CA ILE A 23 8.00 -7.22 12.77
C ILE A 23 7.87 -5.81 13.33
N ILE A 24 8.50 -4.82 12.70
CA ILE A 24 8.38 -3.41 13.05
C ILE A 24 7.41 -2.76 12.08
N GLY A 25 6.24 -2.31 12.58
CA GLY A 25 5.19 -1.64 11.82
C GLY A 25 3.84 -2.34 11.87
N GLY A 26 2.82 -1.63 12.35
CA GLY A 26 1.43 -2.08 12.49
C GLY A 26 0.52 -1.68 11.32
N GLY A 27 1.07 -1.46 10.12
CA GLY A 27 0.31 -1.22 8.90
C GLY A 27 -0.13 -2.51 8.22
N ILE A 28 -0.77 -2.38 7.04
CA ILE A 28 -1.28 -3.52 6.27
C ILE A 28 -0.19 -4.54 5.92
N ILE A 29 1.03 -4.08 5.59
CA ILE A 29 2.14 -4.97 5.26
C ILE A 29 2.58 -5.78 6.49
N GLY A 30 2.74 -5.12 7.65
CA GLY A 30 3.04 -5.82 8.90
C GLY A 30 1.93 -6.80 9.30
N GLY A 31 0.66 -6.45 9.08
CA GLY A 31 -0.50 -7.33 9.31
C GLY A 31 -0.49 -8.56 8.42
N ALA A 32 -0.21 -8.39 7.13
CA ALA A 32 -0.10 -9.50 6.18
C ALA A 32 1.05 -10.45 6.55
N ILE A 33 2.23 -9.91 6.85
CA ILE A 33 3.39 -10.71 7.27
C ILE A 33 3.05 -11.47 8.56
N ALA A 34 2.48 -10.78 9.56
CA ALA A 34 2.10 -11.42 10.82
C ALA A 34 1.11 -12.58 10.61
N TYR A 35 0.09 -12.37 9.76
CA TYR A 35 -0.89 -13.40 9.45
C TYR A 35 -0.27 -14.62 8.76
N TYR A 36 0.46 -14.42 7.64
CA TYR A 36 1.01 -15.54 6.89
C TYR A 36 2.08 -16.30 7.68
N CYS A 37 2.90 -15.59 8.46
CA CYS A 37 3.92 -16.20 9.31
C CYS A 37 3.30 -16.99 10.48
N ALA A 38 2.32 -16.41 11.19
CA ALA A 38 1.62 -17.11 12.26
C ALA A 38 0.84 -18.33 11.73
N LYS A 39 0.19 -18.22 10.57
CA LYS A 39 -0.46 -19.35 9.86
C LYS A 39 0.51 -20.47 9.52
N ALA A 40 1.78 -20.13 9.25
CA ALA A 40 2.86 -21.10 9.00
C ALA A 40 3.51 -21.64 10.29
N GLY A 41 3.03 -21.25 11.47
CA GLY A 41 3.53 -21.72 12.77
C GLY A 41 4.78 -21.02 13.29
N LEU A 42 5.13 -19.85 12.74
CA LEU A 42 6.28 -19.05 13.20
C LEU A 42 5.91 -18.21 14.42
N ASP A 43 6.81 -18.07 15.40
CA ASP A 43 6.62 -17.20 16.59
C ASP A 43 6.89 -15.74 16.21
N ILE A 44 5.82 -14.95 16.13
CA ILE A 44 5.84 -13.57 15.65
C ILE A 44 5.50 -12.59 16.77
N THR A 45 6.31 -11.54 16.87
CA THR A 45 5.98 -10.35 17.67
C THR A 45 5.99 -9.10 16.78
N VAL A 46 4.88 -8.37 16.78
CA VAL A 46 4.72 -7.10 16.06
C VAL A 46 4.92 -5.94 17.04
N LEU A 47 5.73 -4.96 16.66
CA LEU A 47 5.91 -3.71 17.40
C LEU A 47 5.35 -2.55 16.58
N GLU A 48 4.38 -1.83 17.12
CA GLU A 48 3.79 -0.64 16.51
C GLU A 48 3.86 0.54 17.49
N LYS A 49 4.40 1.66 17.05
CA LYS A 49 4.59 2.85 17.89
C LYS A 49 3.29 3.54 18.30
N ASN A 50 2.24 3.39 17.49
CA ASN A 50 0.93 3.99 17.70
C ASN A 50 -0.17 2.92 17.74
N GLU A 51 -1.36 3.25 17.21
CA GLU A 51 -2.42 2.28 16.93
C GLU A 51 -2.17 1.56 15.59
N LEU A 52 -2.72 0.35 15.45
CA LEU A 52 -2.69 -0.38 14.19
C LEU A 52 -3.33 0.43 13.07
N ALA A 53 -2.83 0.29 11.86
CA ALA A 53 -3.28 1.02 10.66
C ALA A 53 -3.20 2.55 10.77
N SER A 54 -2.55 3.15 11.77
CA SER A 54 -2.54 4.61 12.00
C SER A 54 -1.74 5.41 10.96
N GLY A 55 -0.92 4.75 10.14
CA GLY A 55 -0.10 5.35 9.09
C GLY A 55 -0.82 5.50 7.75
N THR A 56 -0.14 5.10 6.67
CA THR A 56 -0.65 5.15 5.29
C THR A 56 -1.89 4.27 5.09
N SER A 57 -1.96 3.13 5.76
CA SER A 57 -3.03 2.11 5.58
C SER A 57 -4.44 2.61 5.93
N SER A 58 -4.59 3.69 6.71
CA SER A 58 -5.89 4.33 6.97
C SER A 58 -6.11 5.63 6.19
N ARG A 59 -5.19 5.97 5.28
CA ARG A 59 -5.23 7.23 4.52
C ARG A 59 -5.12 6.98 3.01
N CYS A 60 -5.67 5.88 2.57
CA CYS A 60 -5.69 5.42 1.18
C CYS A 60 -7.11 5.03 0.76
N ASP A 61 -7.26 4.67 -0.47
CA ASP A 61 -8.41 3.97 -1.03
C ASP A 61 -8.22 2.44 -0.94
N GLY A 62 -9.25 1.67 -1.30
CA GLY A 62 -9.31 0.23 -1.06
C GLY A 62 -9.02 -0.63 -2.28
N ASN A 63 -8.05 -0.28 -3.07
CA ASN A 63 -7.77 -0.88 -4.36
C ASN A 63 -7.05 -2.23 -4.28
N ILE A 64 -7.54 -3.21 -5.03
CA ILE A 64 -6.87 -4.49 -5.35
C ILE A 64 -6.88 -4.61 -6.87
N LEU A 65 -5.93 -3.95 -7.53
CA LEU A 65 -5.97 -3.69 -8.97
C LEU A 65 -4.83 -4.35 -9.74
N ALA A 66 -5.13 -4.75 -10.99
CA ALA A 66 -4.18 -5.07 -12.04
C ALA A 66 -4.24 -4.06 -13.20
N ILE A 67 -5.35 -3.33 -13.36
CA ILE A 67 -5.60 -2.45 -14.51
C ILE A 67 -4.56 -1.33 -14.66
N ASP A 68 -3.98 -0.85 -13.56
CA ASP A 68 -3.02 0.26 -13.50
C ASP A 68 -1.57 -0.19 -13.28
N LYS A 69 -1.27 -1.47 -13.51
CA LYS A 69 0.08 -2.04 -13.34
C LYS A 69 0.83 -2.09 -14.66
N ASP A 70 2.16 -1.88 -14.60
CA ASP A 70 2.98 -2.04 -15.79
C ASP A 70 2.94 -3.49 -16.29
N PRO A 71 2.82 -3.72 -17.61
CA PRO A 71 2.83 -5.07 -18.17
C PRO A 71 4.11 -5.83 -17.83
N GLY A 72 3.98 -7.05 -17.33
CA GLY A 72 5.10 -7.91 -16.95
C GLY A 72 5.10 -8.24 -15.47
N PHE A 73 6.21 -8.02 -14.76
CA PHE A 73 6.35 -8.43 -13.36
C PHE A 73 5.34 -7.75 -12.43
N ASP A 74 5.10 -6.43 -12.56
CA ASP A 74 4.17 -5.70 -11.70
C ASP A 74 2.74 -6.24 -11.82
N SER A 75 2.25 -6.43 -13.05
CA SER A 75 0.93 -7.01 -13.30
C SER A 75 0.82 -8.46 -12.83
N GLN A 76 1.86 -9.29 -13.02
CA GLN A 76 1.89 -10.68 -12.53
C GLN A 76 1.87 -10.76 -11.01
N MET A 77 2.66 -9.91 -10.32
CA MET A 77 2.67 -9.81 -8.86
C MET A 77 1.28 -9.42 -8.35
N SER A 78 0.62 -8.48 -9.02
CA SER A 78 -0.75 -8.05 -8.68
C SER A 78 -1.77 -9.16 -8.85
N LEU A 79 -1.69 -9.97 -9.91
CA LEU A 79 -2.58 -11.12 -10.11
C LEU A 79 -2.40 -12.20 -9.02
N VAL A 80 -1.15 -12.45 -8.61
CA VAL A 80 -0.89 -13.37 -7.49
C VAL A 80 -1.54 -12.82 -6.22
N SER A 81 -1.39 -11.51 -5.95
CA SER A 81 -1.99 -10.88 -4.78
C SER A 81 -3.53 -10.91 -4.82
N GLN A 82 -4.16 -10.65 -5.97
CA GLN A 82 -5.62 -10.73 -6.13
C GLN A 82 -6.15 -12.12 -5.75
N ARG A 83 -5.50 -13.19 -6.21
CA ARG A 83 -5.87 -14.57 -5.84
C ARG A 83 -5.77 -14.78 -4.33
N LEU A 84 -4.67 -14.35 -3.72
CA LEU A 84 -4.47 -14.46 -2.28
C LEU A 84 -5.50 -13.64 -1.48
N VAL A 85 -5.86 -12.43 -1.93
CA VAL A 85 -6.92 -11.63 -1.28
C VAL A 85 -8.29 -12.31 -1.39
N HIS A 86 -8.57 -12.95 -2.52
CA HIS A 86 -9.80 -13.74 -2.67
C HIS A 86 -9.83 -14.94 -1.71
N GLU A 87 -8.69 -15.60 -1.48
CA GLU A 87 -8.56 -16.65 -0.46
C GLU A 87 -8.76 -16.08 0.95
N LEU A 88 -8.12 -14.94 1.28
CA LEU A 88 -8.28 -14.26 2.56
C LEU A 88 -9.74 -13.91 2.87
N ASN A 89 -10.54 -13.56 1.86
CA ASN A 89 -11.98 -13.30 2.06
C ASN A 89 -12.77 -14.51 2.56
N ARG A 90 -12.23 -15.72 2.39
CA ARG A 90 -12.82 -16.96 2.90
C ARG A 90 -12.20 -17.43 4.21
N GLU A 91 -10.97 -17.01 4.47
CA GLU A 91 -10.17 -17.49 5.60
C GLU A 91 -10.24 -16.57 6.83
N LEU A 92 -10.35 -15.25 6.61
CA LEU A 92 -10.35 -14.30 7.71
C LEU A 92 -11.74 -14.23 8.35
N ASP A 93 -11.78 -14.24 9.68
CA ASP A 93 -13.04 -14.26 10.45
C ASP A 93 -13.81 -12.93 10.41
N MET A 94 -13.08 -11.81 10.25
CA MET A 94 -13.68 -10.48 10.20
C MET A 94 -13.86 -10.05 8.74
N SER A 95 -15.07 -9.63 8.38
CA SER A 95 -15.33 -9.04 7.08
C SER A 95 -14.51 -7.77 6.86
N PHE A 96 -13.98 -7.61 5.67
CA PHE A 96 -13.25 -6.42 5.24
C PHE A 96 -13.84 -5.77 3.98
N GLU A 97 -15.15 -5.95 3.78
CA GLU A 97 -15.93 -5.35 2.68
C GLU A 97 -15.36 -5.69 1.29
N TYR A 98 -14.89 -6.93 1.10
CA TYR A 98 -14.37 -7.39 -0.19
C TYR A 98 -15.47 -7.41 -1.25
N ARG A 99 -15.23 -6.71 -2.37
CA ARG A 99 -16.10 -6.71 -3.56
C ARG A 99 -15.26 -6.86 -4.81
N ASN A 100 -15.77 -7.60 -5.78
CA ASN A 100 -15.09 -7.81 -7.07
C ASN A 100 -15.96 -7.31 -8.24
N PRO A 101 -16.20 -6.00 -8.37
CA PRO A 101 -17.00 -5.43 -9.45
C PRO A 101 -16.21 -5.23 -10.75
N GLY A 102 -14.88 -5.41 -10.73
CA GLY A 102 -13.99 -4.97 -11.78
C GLY A 102 -13.64 -3.47 -11.68
N SER A 103 -12.83 -3.01 -12.61
CA SER A 103 -12.44 -1.60 -12.74
C SER A 103 -12.44 -1.13 -14.19
N ILE A 104 -12.48 0.19 -14.39
CA ILE A 104 -12.49 0.84 -15.70
C ILE A 104 -11.47 1.97 -15.72
N LEU A 105 -10.69 2.05 -16.79
CA LEU A 105 -9.95 3.25 -17.20
C LEU A 105 -10.69 3.95 -18.34
N VAL A 106 -11.03 5.23 -18.16
CA VAL A 106 -11.82 6.00 -19.10
C VAL A 106 -10.94 6.97 -19.89
N CYS A 107 -11.14 7.06 -21.21
CA CYS A 107 -10.38 7.88 -22.16
C CYS A 107 -11.16 9.14 -22.55
N GLU A 108 -10.47 10.30 -22.50
CA GLU A 108 -11.04 11.60 -22.87
C GLU A 108 -10.78 11.99 -24.34
N SER A 109 -9.96 11.25 -25.06
CA SER A 109 -9.56 11.57 -26.43
C SER A 109 -9.31 10.32 -27.25
N GLU A 110 -9.28 10.49 -28.58
CA GLU A 110 -8.90 9.43 -29.52
C GLU A 110 -7.46 8.97 -29.32
N LEU A 111 -6.54 9.91 -29.01
CA LEU A 111 -5.15 9.56 -28.68
C LEU A 111 -5.03 8.68 -27.44
N GLU A 112 -5.86 8.93 -26.41
CA GLU A 112 -5.91 8.07 -25.24
C GLU A 112 -6.48 6.69 -25.56
N MET A 113 -7.46 6.58 -26.48
CA MET A 113 -8.00 5.30 -26.93
C MET A 113 -6.94 4.49 -27.70
N GLU A 114 -6.14 5.12 -28.56
CA GLU A 114 -5.03 4.46 -29.25
C GLU A 114 -3.98 3.95 -28.25
N ALA A 115 -3.61 4.77 -27.26
CA ALA A 115 -2.69 4.37 -26.20
C ALA A 115 -3.27 3.26 -25.31
N ALA A 116 -4.57 3.32 -24.99
CA ALA A 116 -5.28 2.30 -24.27
C ALA A 116 -5.29 0.95 -25.01
N GLN A 117 -5.48 0.97 -26.34
CA GLN A 117 -5.42 -0.26 -27.15
C GLN A 117 -4.01 -0.88 -27.10
N GLN A 118 -2.94 -0.06 -27.18
CA GLN A 118 -1.57 -0.56 -27.03
C GLN A 118 -1.32 -1.12 -25.62
N TRP A 119 -1.89 -0.48 -24.60
CA TRP A 119 -1.80 -0.97 -23.23
C TRP A 119 -2.49 -2.34 -23.09
N VAL A 120 -3.70 -2.49 -23.60
CA VAL A 120 -4.46 -3.77 -23.60
C VAL A 120 -3.66 -4.85 -24.32
N ASN A 121 -3.11 -4.58 -25.49
CA ASN A 121 -2.32 -5.56 -26.25
C ASN A 121 -1.14 -6.08 -25.42
N ARG A 122 -0.37 -5.18 -24.80
CA ARG A 122 0.76 -5.57 -23.93
C ARG A 122 0.33 -6.38 -22.71
N GLN A 123 -0.80 -6.02 -22.11
CA GLN A 123 -1.34 -6.76 -20.97
C GLN A 123 -1.85 -8.17 -21.38
N GLN A 124 -2.47 -8.29 -22.54
CA GLN A 124 -2.90 -9.58 -23.10
C GLN A 124 -1.70 -10.48 -23.43
N GLU A 125 -0.61 -9.92 -23.97
CA GLU A 125 0.65 -10.64 -24.18
C GLU A 125 1.26 -11.13 -22.85
N ALA A 126 1.06 -10.38 -21.76
CA ALA A 126 1.42 -10.80 -20.40
C ALA A 126 0.43 -11.77 -19.73
N GLY A 127 -0.63 -12.17 -20.45
CA GLY A 127 -1.63 -13.17 -20.00
C GLY A 127 -2.77 -12.59 -19.18
N LEU A 128 -3.00 -11.27 -19.22
CA LEU A 128 -4.12 -10.62 -18.53
C LEU A 128 -5.32 -10.42 -19.48
N ASP A 129 -6.52 -10.61 -18.94
CA ASP A 129 -7.78 -10.44 -19.69
C ASP A 129 -8.32 -9.01 -19.51
N PHE A 130 -7.81 -8.09 -20.37
CA PHE A 130 -8.30 -6.74 -20.47
C PHE A 130 -9.13 -6.56 -21.73
N THR A 131 -10.22 -5.79 -21.64
CA THR A 131 -11.15 -5.58 -22.75
C THR A 131 -11.29 -4.09 -23.02
N MET A 132 -11.25 -3.69 -24.28
CA MET A 132 -11.59 -2.32 -24.69
C MET A 132 -13.09 -2.10 -24.56
N LEU A 133 -13.46 -0.89 -24.15
CA LEU A 133 -14.83 -0.41 -24.07
C LEU A 133 -15.02 0.76 -25.04
N ASP A 134 -16.08 0.72 -25.82
CA ASP A 134 -16.46 1.85 -26.66
C ASP A 134 -17.35 2.86 -25.90
N ARG A 135 -17.81 3.90 -26.61
CA ARG A 135 -18.68 4.94 -26.03
C ARG A 135 -20.04 4.39 -25.59
N GLU A 136 -20.58 3.41 -26.31
CA GLU A 136 -21.85 2.78 -25.98
C GLU A 136 -21.74 1.92 -24.72
N ASP A 137 -20.62 1.21 -24.59
CA ASP A 137 -20.30 0.44 -23.38
C ASP A 137 -20.24 1.33 -22.16
N LEU A 138 -19.57 2.50 -22.25
CA LEU A 138 -19.51 3.46 -21.13
C LEU A 138 -20.90 4.02 -20.76
N ARG A 139 -21.76 4.29 -21.74
CA ARG A 139 -23.16 4.74 -21.48
C ARG A 139 -23.98 3.65 -20.78
N ASN A 140 -23.77 2.41 -21.15
CA ASN A 140 -24.42 1.27 -20.51
C ASN A 140 -23.90 1.04 -19.08
N GLU A 141 -22.61 1.30 -18.84
CA GLU A 141 -22.00 1.19 -17.50
C GLU A 141 -22.56 2.24 -16.52
N SER A 142 -22.64 3.50 -16.94
CA SER A 142 -23.16 4.57 -16.09
C SER A 142 -23.75 5.74 -16.87
N LYS A 143 -25.02 6.04 -16.60
CA LYS A 143 -25.71 7.26 -17.10
C LYS A 143 -25.14 8.58 -16.54
N TYR A 144 -24.18 8.51 -15.63
CA TYR A 144 -23.57 9.67 -14.99
C TYR A 144 -22.27 10.10 -15.67
N PHE A 145 -21.71 9.28 -16.55
CA PHE A 145 -20.54 9.67 -17.35
C PHE A 145 -20.85 10.87 -18.24
N ALA A 146 -19.83 11.65 -18.55
CA ALA A 146 -19.91 12.72 -19.53
C ALA A 146 -20.13 12.12 -20.94
N ASP A 147 -21.00 12.76 -21.72
CA ASP A 147 -21.42 12.25 -23.06
C ASP A 147 -20.30 12.30 -24.10
N ASP A 148 -19.27 13.11 -23.88
CA ASP A 148 -18.14 13.34 -24.78
C ASP A 148 -16.91 12.45 -24.54
N LEU A 149 -16.99 11.49 -23.60
CA LEU A 149 -15.96 10.49 -23.41
C LEU A 149 -15.86 9.54 -24.60
N TYR A 150 -14.65 9.10 -24.92
CA TYR A 150 -14.40 8.32 -26.13
C TYR A 150 -14.59 6.82 -25.95
N GLY A 151 -14.36 6.31 -24.75
CA GLY A 151 -14.38 4.90 -24.42
C GLY A 151 -13.41 4.62 -23.28
N GLY A 152 -12.83 3.44 -23.26
CA GLY A 152 -11.90 3.05 -22.21
C GLY A 152 -11.46 1.60 -22.30
N LEU A 153 -11.08 1.06 -21.16
CA LEU A 153 -10.75 -0.36 -21.00
C LEU A 153 -11.21 -0.87 -19.63
N GLU A 154 -11.46 -2.15 -19.51
CA GLU A 154 -11.84 -2.79 -18.24
C GLU A 154 -10.91 -3.92 -17.85
N CYS A 155 -10.81 -4.14 -16.52
CA CYS A 155 -10.27 -5.34 -15.91
C CYS A 155 -11.33 -5.95 -14.99
N LYS A 156 -11.80 -7.16 -15.31
CA LYS A 156 -12.90 -7.83 -14.59
C LYS A 156 -12.44 -8.47 -13.27
N THR A 157 -11.15 -8.72 -13.10
CA THR A 157 -10.60 -9.36 -11.91
C THR A 157 -10.33 -8.38 -10.76
N ASP A 158 -10.35 -7.09 -11.05
CA ASP A 158 -10.09 -6.07 -10.07
C ASP A 158 -11.17 -6.02 -8.99
N SER A 159 -10.75 -5.75 -7.77
CA SER A 159 -11.61 -5.74 -6.59
C SER A 159 -11.33 -4.55 -5.68
N THR A 160 -12.21 -4.34 -4.72
CA THR A 160 -12.07 -3.31 -3.68
C THR A 160 -12.28 -3.91 -2.31
N VAL A 161 -11.67 -3.29 -1.30
CA VAL A 161 -11.76 -3.66 0.10
C VAL A 161 -11.88 -2.41 0.97
N ASN A 162 -12.23 -2.57 2.23
CA ASN A 162 -11.98 -1.54 3.22
C ASN A 162 -10.57 -1.75 3.80
N PRO A 163 -9.60 -0.85 3.51
CA PRO A 163 -8.19 -1.04 3.90
C PRO A 163 -7.98 -1.16 5.40
N TYR A 164 -8.75 -0.39 6.15
CA TYR A 164 -8.70 -0.39 7.60
C TYR A 164 -9.18 -1.73 8.17
N MET A 165 -10.35 -2.20 7.70
CA MET A 165 -10.90 -3.48 8.14
C MET A 165 -10.02 -4.66 7.71
N LEU A 166 -9.45 -4.65 6.50
CA LEU A 166 -8.52 -5.68 6.07
C LEU A 166 -7.28 -5.74 6.98
N THR A 167 -6.70 -4.58 7.32
CA THR A 167 -5.55 -4.52 8.22
C THR A 167 -5.88 -5.13 9.59
N PHE A 168 -7.01 -4.75 10.18
CA PHE A 168 -7.46 -5.29 11.47
C PHE A 168 -7.79 -6.77 11.41
N SER A 169 -8.43 -7.23 10.34
CA SER A 169 -8.78 -8.64 10.15
C SER A 169 -7.53 -9.53 10.10
N MET A 170 -6.46 -9.07 9.41
CA MET A 170 -5.19 -9.78 9.36
C MET A 170 -4.53 -9.86 10.74
N PHE A 171 -4.47 -8.75 11.49
CA PHE A 171 -3.89 -8.76 12.84
C PHE A 171 -4.71 -9.60 13.81
N HIS A 172 -6.04 -9.49 13.80
CA HIS A 172 -6.91 -10.30 14.63
C HIS A 172 -6.71 -11.80 14.38
N SER A 173 -6.62 -12.20 13.12
CA SER A 173 -6.38 -13.59 12.76
C SER A 173 -4.96 -14.05 13.14
N ALA A 174 -3.96 -13.17 13.01
CA ALA A 174 -2.60 -13.46 13.45
C ALA A 174 -2.52 -13.68 14.98
N GLU A 175 -3.21 -12.85 15.78
CA GLU A 175 -3.29 -13.03 17.24
C GLU A 175 -3.95 -14.35 17.62
N LYS A 176 -5.04 -14.75 16.95
CA LYS A 176 -5.67 -16.06 17.15
C LYS A 176 -4.74 -17.23 16.86
N LEU A 177 -3.80 -17.04 15.93
CA LEU A 177 -2.77 -18.01 15.56
C LEU A 177 -1.51 -17.92 16.44
N GLY A 178 -1.51 -17.05 17.47
CA GLY A 178 -0.45 -16.96 18.47
C GLY A 178 0.54 -15.80 18.29
N ALA A 179 0.37 -14.94 17.28
CA ALA A 179 1.20 -13.75 17.15
C ALA A 179 0.97 -12.77 18.32
N LYS A 180 2.04 -12.14 18.78
CA LYS A 180 2.00 -11.13 19.85
C LYS A 180 2.03 -9.75 19.23
N ILE A 181 1.05 -8.90 19.52
CA ILE A 181 0.98 -7.54 18.98
C ILE A 181 1.13 -6.53 20.11
N LYS A 182 2.23 -5.76 20.06
CA LYS A 182 2.56 -4.72 21.03
C LYS A 182 2.35 -3.35 20.38
N LYS A 183 1.25 -2.70 20.69
CA LYS A 183 0.97 -1.31 20.33
C LYS A 183 1.71 -0.37 21.29
N HIS A 184 1.86 0.90 20.88
CA HIS A 184 2.56 1.95 21.65
C HIS A 184 4.02 1.59 22.01
N THR A 185 4.61 0.65 21.24
CA THR A 185 5.97 0.19 21.40
C THR A 185 6.82 0.69 20.24
N GLU A 186 7.55 1.79 20.48
CA GLU A 186 8.41 2.42 19.49
C GLU A 186 9.82 1.85 19.55
N VAL A 187 10.33 1.38 18.42
CA VAL A 187 11.73 1.00 18.26
C VAL A 187 12.56 2.25 18.01
N LYS A 188 13.51 2.52 18.92
CA LYS A 188 14.38 3.70 18.91
C LYS A 188 15.76 3.43 18.35
N ASN A 189 16.24 2.20 18.50
CA ASN A 189 17.55 1.77 18.02
C ASN A 189 17.57 0.26 17.80
N ILE A 190 18.41 -0.20 16.85
CA ILE A 190 18.64 -1.62 16.57
C ILE A 190 20.12 -1.83 16.43
N LYS A 191 20.64 -2.92 17.03
CA LYS A 191 22.03 -3.33 16.90
C LYS A 191 22.10 -4.81 16.60
N LYS A 192 22.86 -5.19 15.57
CA LYS A 192 23.25 -6.58 15.31
C LYS A 192 24.28 -7.00 16.36
N GLN A 193 24.09 -8.16 16.95
CA GLN A 193 24.97 -8.70 17.99
C GLN A 193 25.96 -9.70 17.40
N PRO A 194 27.09 -9.97 18.08
CA PRO A 194 28.09 -10.96 17.62
C PRO A 194 27.56 -12.40 17.53
N ASP A 195 26.48 -12.71 18.22
CA ASP A 195 25.80 -14.03 18.22
C ASP A 195 24.70 -14.14 17.15
N ASP A 196 24.72 -13.23 16.17
CA ASP A 196 23.75 -13.14 15.10
C ASP A 196 22.32 -12.76 15.51
N THR A 197 22.08 -12.40 16.76
CA THR A 197 20.80 -11.81 17.19
C THR A 197 20.75 -10.29 16.95
N PHE A 198 19.59 -9.72 17.16
CA PHE A 198 19.38 -8.27 17.18
C PHE A 198 18.98 -7.83 18.58
N SER A 199 19.55 -6.71 19.03
CA SER A 199 19.10 -6.01 20.23
C SER A 199 18.33 -4.74 19.82
N LEU A 200 17.08 -4.63 20.24
CA LEU A 200 16.19 -3.53 19.92
C LEU A 200 15.91 -2.72 21.17
N GLU A 201 16.24 -1.43 21.14
CA GLU A 201 15.85 -0.46 22.17
C GLU A 201 14.44 0.05 21.86
N THR A 202 13.53 -0.10 22.81
CA THR A 202 12.17 0.41 22.71
C THR A 202 11.87 1.43 23.82
N ASN A 203 10.74 2.13 23.73
CA ASN A 203 10.26 2.95 24.84
C ASN A 203 9.83 2.15 26.08
N GLU A 204 9.70 0.82 25.96
CA GLU A 204 9.34 -0.10 27.04
C GLU A 204 10.53 -0.91 27.58
N GLY A 205 11.74 -0.66 27.06
CA GLY A 205 12.96 -1.37 27.43
C GLY A 205 13.62 -2.07 26.26
N TRP A 206 14.56 -2.96 26.55
CA TRP A 206 15.32 -3.73 25.56
C TRP A 206 14.68 -5.08 25.30
N ILE A 207 14.67 -5.49 24.04
CA ILE A 207 14.28 -6.82 23.59
C ILE A 207 15.36 -7.40 22.66
N THR A 208 15.41 -8.71 22.52
CA THR A 208 16.29 -9.40 21.56
C THR A 208 15.46 -10.19 20.56
N ALA A 209 15.96 -10.33 19.33
CA ALA A 209 15.29 -11.08 18.27
C ALA A 209 16.31 -11.84 17.40
N ASN A 210 15.93 -13.01 16.89
CA ASN A 210 16.74 -13.73 15.90
C ASN A 210 16.62 -13.08 14.51
N LYS A 211 15.42 -12.61 14.16
CA LYS A 211 15.14 -11.94 12.88
C LYS A 211 14.32 -10.68 13.09
N VAL A 212 14.55 -9.68 12.26
CA VAL A 212 13.84 -8.40 12.28
C VAL A 212 13.31 -8.08 10.89
N ILE A 213 12.03 -7.74 10.79
CA ILE A 213 11.37 -7.37 9.54
C ILE A 213 10.94 -5.90 9.62
N ASN A 214 11.47 -5.08 8.73
CA ASN A 214 11.12 -3.67 8.60
C ASN A 214 9.92 -3.49 7.66
N ALA A 215 8.73 -3.37 8.23
CA ALA A 215 7.45 -3.10 7.56
C ALA A 215 6.94 -1.67 7.81
N CYS A 216 7.86 -0.71 7.98
CA CYS A 216 7.55 0.64 8.46
C CYS A 216 7.12 1.63 7.36
N GLY A 217 6.84 1.17 6.12
CA GLY A 217 6.36 2.02 5.02
C GLY A 217 7.29 3.20 4.77
N ILE A 218 6.77 4.45 4.87
CA ILE A 218 7.57 5.67 4.66
C ILE A 218 8.66 5.91 5.73
N TRP A 219 8.60 5.22 6.86
CA TRP A 219 9.62 5.29 7.92
C TRP A 219 10.67 4.19 7.80
N ALA A 220 10.57 3.29 6.81
CA ALA A 220 11.52 2.20 6.61
C ALA A 220 12.99 2.69 6.47
N PRO A 221 13.29 3.83 5.81
CA PRO A 221 14.64 4.38 5.77
C PRO A 221 15.25 4.65 7.14
N PHE A 222 14.47 5.15 8.11
CA PHE A 222 14.97 5.44 9.46
C PHE A 222 15.35 4.17 10.22
N ILE A 223 14.58 3.10 10.03
CA ILE A 223 14.91 1.79 10.60
C ILE A 223 16.16 1.20 9.93
N GLY A 224 16.29 1.32 8.60
CA GLY A 224 17.47 0.89 7.86
C GLY A 224 18.75 1.59 8.34
N GLN A 225 18.67 2.91 8.55
CA GLN A 225 19.80 3.71 9.03
C GLN A 225 20.35 3.23 10.38
N MET A 226 19.55 2.65 11.27
CA MET A 226 19.99 2.11 12.55
C MET A 226 20.95 0.93 12.36
N LEU A 227 20.90 0.26 11.20
CA LEU A 227 21.74 -0.86 10.79
C LEU A 227 22.70 -0.51 9.63
N SER A 228 22.84 0.78 9.30
CA SER A 228 23.65 1.29 8.18
C SER A 228 23.19 0.77 6.80
N VAL A 229 21.90 0.45 6.66
CA VAL A 229 21.28 0.04 5.41
C VAL A 229 20.54 1.25 4.79
N ASP A 230 20.93 1.64 3.58
CA ASP A 230 20.23 2.68 2.83
C ASP A 230 19.02 2.09 2.11
N ILE A 231 17.83 2.65 2.38
CA ILE A 231 16.55 2.21 1.80
C ILE A 231 15.97 3.39 1.01
N PRO A 232 15.96 3.37 -0.34
CA PRO A 232 15.63 4.52 -1.17
C PRO A 232 14.11 4.75 -1.29
N ILE A 233 13.43 4.95 -0.16
CA ILE A 233 12.00 5.25 -0.09
C ILE A 233 11.79 6.71 0.27
N LYS A 234 10.92 7.40 -0.48
CA LYS A 234 10.54 8.80 -0.24
C LYS A 234 9.03 8.92 0.01
N PRO A 235 8.58 9.80 0.94
CA PRO A 235 7.15 10.04 1.11
C PRO A 235 6.59 10.85 -0.08
N ARG A 236 5.55 10.34 -0.74
CA ARG A 236 4.82 11.01 -1.82
C ARG A 236 3.36 11.23 -1.41
N LYS A 237 2.97 12.50 -1.20
CA LYS A 237 1.64 12.87 -0.72
C LYS A 237 0.58 12.70 -1.81
N GLY A 238 -0.58 12.18 -1.43
CA GLY A 238 -1.80 12.14 -2.22
C GLY A 238 -3.00 12.57 -1.41
N HIS A 239 -3.99 13.21 -2.07
CA HIS A 239 -5.24 13.67 -1.46
C HIS A 239 -6.40 12.78 -1.86
N ILE A 240 -7.34 12.61 -0.94
CA ILE A 240 -8.61 11.94 -1.15
C ILE A 240 -9.74 12.81 -0.60
N LEU A 241 -10.78 12.98 -1.39
CA LEU A 241 -12.06 13.56 -0.98
C LEU A 241 -13.02 12.42 -0.65
N VAL A 242 -13.75 12.53 0.44
CA VAL A 242 -14.87 11.64 0.77
C VAL A 242 -16.16 12.35 0.43
N ALA A 243 -16.84 11.87 -0.58
CA ALA A 243 -18.15 12.42 -0.96
C ALA A 243 -19.28 11.75 -0.17
N SER A 244 -20.40 12.47 -0.02
CA SER A 244 -21.58 11.98 0.67
C SER A 244 -22.19 10.77 -0.05
N ARG A 245 -22.96 9.98 0.71
CA ARG A 245 -23.81 8.93 0.15
C ARG A 245 -24.82 9.51 -0.84
N GLN A 246 -24.93 8.89 -2.00
CA GLN A 246 -25.91 9.21 -3.05
C GLN A 246 -26.39 7.93 -3.71
N GLU A 247 -27.33 8.06 -4.65
CA GLU A 247 -27.67 6.97 -5.55
C GLU A 247 -26.42 6.43 -6.24
N PRO A 248 -26.36 5.12 -6.54
CA PRO A 248 -25.18 4.52 -7.16
C PRO A 248 -24.85 5.21 -8.49
N VAL A 249 -23.69 5.87 -8.54
CA VAL A 249 -23.12 6.45 -9.77
C VAL A 249 -22.55 5.33 -10.66
N GLY A 250 -22.22 4.22 -10.05
CA GLY A 250 -21.66 2.98 -10.58
C GLY A 250 -21.18 2.13 -9.42
N LEU A 251 -20.90 0.86 -9.69
CA LEU A 251 -20.37 -0.09 -8.68
C LEU A 251 -18.87 -0.31 -8.83
N ARG A 252 -18.34 -0.04 -10.02
CA ARG A 252 -16.93 -0.26 -10.35
C ARG A 252 -16.07 0.91 -9.93
N LYS A 253 -14.83 0.62 -9.65
CA LYS A 253 -13.79 1.64 -9.61
C LYS A 253 -13.55 2.21 -10.99
N VAL A 254 -13.49 3.53 -11.08
CA VAL A 254 -13.21 4.24 -12.32
C VAL A 254 -12.01 5.15 -12.14
N MET A 255 -11.09 5.09 -13.08
CA MET A 255 -9.96 6.01 -13.19
C MET A 255 -9.91 6.59 -14.59
N GLU A 256 -9.35 7.78 -14.75
CA GLU A 256 -9.02 8.29 -16.08
C GLU A 256 -7.76 7.64 -16.62
N PHE A 257 -7.67 7.45 -17.93
CA PHE A 257 -6.46 6.90 -18.56
C PHE A 257 -5.23 7.77 -18.31
N GLY A 258 -5.41 9.09 -18.21
CA GLY A 258 -4.37 10.04 -17.81
C GLY A 258 -3.73 9.76 -16.44
N TYR A 259 -4.36 8.91 -15.59
CA TYR A 259 -3.75 8.43 -14.36
C TYR A 259 -2.47 7.62 -14.63
N LEU A 260 -2.47 6.73 -15.64
CA LEU A 260 -1.30 5.96 -16.04
C LEU A 260 -0.18 6.88 -16.51
N ILE A 261 -0.50 7.89 -17.33
CA ILE A 261 0.47 8.88 -17.78
C ILE A 261 1.09 9.61 -16.57
N SER A 262 0.28 10.00 -15.59
CA SER A 262 0.78 10.63 -14.36
C SER A 262 1.59 9.69 -13.47
N LYS A 263 1.35 8.37 -13.55
CA LYS A 263 2.04 7.34 -12.74
C LYS A 263 3.40 7.00 -13.31
N PHE A 264 3.49 6.75 -14.63
CA PHE A 264 4.67 6.22 -15.31
C PHE A 264 5.45 7.27 -16.11
N GLY A 265 4.97 8.51 -16.13
CA GLY A 265 5.53 9.58 -16.94
C GLY A 265 4.91 9.63 -18.34
N GLY A 266 4.91 10.81 -18.93
CA GLY A 266 4.37 11.09 -20.27
C GLY A 266 3.72 12.48 -20.32
N GLU A 267 3.44 12.94 -21.54
CA GLU A 267 2.80 14.24 -21.77
C GLU A 267 1.27 14.12 -21.69
N ARG A 268 0.64 14.99 -20.92
CA ARG A 268 -0.82 15.14 -20.84
C ARG A 268 -1.23 16.52 -21.36
N LYS A 269 -2.32 16.57 -22.11
CA LYS A 269 -2.97 17.85 -22.49
C LYS A 269 -3.97 18.28 -21.42
N VAL A 270 -3.46 18.74 -20.28
CA VAL A 270 -4.24 19.25 -19.14
C VAL A 270 -3.69 20.59 -18.68
N ASP A 271 -4.42 21.29 -17.81
CA ASP A 271 -3.95 22.52 -17.19
C ASP A 271 -2.63 22.29 -16.42
N ALA A 272 -1.73 23.27 -16.50
CA ALA A 272 -0.40 23.18 -15.88
C ALA A 272 -0.42 22.86 -14.38
N ASP A 273 -1.45 23.32 -13.64
CA ASP A 273 -1.61 23.00 -12.23
C ASP A 273 -2.06 21.55 -12.01
N ILE A 274 -2.88 20.99 -12.89
CA ILE A 274 -3.27 19.58 -12.87
C ILE A 274 -2.04 18.69 -13.06
N GLU A 275 -1.19 19.05 -14.03
CA GLU A 275 0.05 18.34 -14.30
C GLU A 275 1.03 18.47 -13.13
N LYS A 276 1.27 19.69 -12.64
CA LYS A 276 2.18 20.00 -11.52
C LYS A 276 1.91 19.17 -10.27
N TYR A 277 0.63 18.98 -9.92
CA TYR A 277 0.21 18.22 -8.75
C TYR A 277 -0.14 16.77 -9.05
N GLY A 278 0.06 16.32 -10.29
CA GLY A 278 -0.27 14.96 -10.73
C GLY A 278 -1.73 14.59 -10.45
N VAL A 279 -2.64 15.56 -10.62
CA VAL A 279 -4.08 15.34 -10.38
C VAL A 279 -4.65 14.47 -11.48
N ALA A 280 -5.33 13.41 -11.08
CA ALA A 280 -6.02 12.50 -11.98
C ALA A 280 -7.24 11.89 -11.28
N LEU A 281 -8.32 11.64 -12.04
CA LEU A 281 -9.51 11.01 -11.49
C LEU A 281 -9.19 9.58 -11.02
N VAL A 282 -9.53 9.34 -9.78
CA VAL A 282 -9.70 8.01 -9.17
C VAL A 282 -11.01 8.06 -8.38
N PHE A 283 -12.01 7.31 -8.80
CA PHE A 283 -13.35 7.33 -8.23
C PHE A 283 -13.72 5.93 -7.75
N GLU A 284 -13.87 5.77 -6.43
CA GLU A 284 -14.14 4.49 -5.78
C GLU A 284 -15.45 4.53 -4.99
N PRO A 285 -16.47 3.77 -5.41
CA PRO A 285 -17.65 3.53 -4.58
C PRO A 285 -17.28 2.64 -3.39
N THR A 286 -17.76 2.98 -2.18
CA THR A 286 -17.59 2.16 -0.99
C THR A 286 -18.82 1.31 -0.70
N GLU A 287 -18.71 0.34 0.20
CA GLU A 287 -19.86 -0.46 0.68
C GLU A 287 -20.92 0.41 1.35
N ALA A 288 -20.50 1.49 2.03
CA ALA A 288 -21.41 2.46 2.65
C ALA A 288 -22.12 3.38 1.65
N GLN A 289 -21.91 3.20 0.34
CA GLN A 289 -22.48 3.98 -0.75
C GLN A 289 -22.07 5.47 -0.74
N ASN A 290 -20.95 5.78 -0.14
CA ASN A 290 -20.24 7.03 -0.36
C ASN A 290 -19.07 6.80 -1.32
N PHE A 291 -18.36 7.86 -1.70
CA PHE A 291 -17.31 7.76 -2.71
C PHE A 291 -16.00 8.33 -2.19
N LEU A 292 -14.90 7.61 -2.49
CA LEU A 292 -13.56 8.13 -2.36
C LEU A 292 -13.12 8.68 -3.72
N ILE A 293 -12.69 9.94 -3.74
CA ILE A 293 -12.32 10.63 -4.98
C ILE A 293 -10.87 11.11 -4.83
N GLY A 294 -9.99 10.61 -5.64
CA GLY A 294 -8.57 10.96 -5.73
C GLY A 294 -8.21 11.32 -7.18
N SER A 295 -6.98 11.53 -7.44
CA SER A 295 -5.86 11.60 -6.53
C SER A 295 -4.90 12.73 -6.92
N SER A 296 -3.81 12.88 -6.19
CA SER A 296 -2.71 13.80 -6.51
C SER A 296 -1.36 13.19 -6.15
N ARG A 297 -0.27 13.85 -6.56
CA ARG A 297 1.12 13.41 -6.31
C ARG A 297 2.01 14.60 -6.03
N GLU A 298 2.56 14.67 -4.80
CA GLU A 298 3.44 15.76 -4.37
C GLU A 298 4.60 15.21 -3.52
N PHE A 299 5.82 15.70 -3.77
CA PHE A 299 6.97 15.45 -2.90
C PHE A 299 7.14 16.64 -1.93
N VAL A 300 6.59 16.49 -0.73
CA VAL A 300 6.54 17.54 0.32
C VAL A 300 7.06 17.06 1.67
N GLY A 301 7.89 16.02 1.65
CA GLY A 301 8.36 15.36 2.87
C GLY A 301 7.21 14.72 3.65
N PHE A 302 7.25 14.87 4.98
CA PHE A 302 6.26 14.26 5.87
C PHE A 302 5.02 15.15 6.12
N ASP A 303 4.78 16.17 5.28
CA ASP A 303 3.59 17.03 5.42
C ASP A 303 2.32 16.30 4.98
N THR A 304 1.38 16.13 5.91
CA THR A 304 0.05 15.53 5.69
C THR A 304 -1.08 16.55 5.66
N LYS A 305 -0.77 17.85 5.65
CA LYS A 305 -1.79 18.90 5.58
C LYS A 305 -2.48 18.85 4.21
N VAL A 306 -3.80 19.04 4.24
CA VAL A 306 -4.60 19.11 3.02
C VAL A 306 -4.30 20.43 2.30
N ASN A 307 -3.96 20.34 1.01
CA ASN A 307 -3.92 21.47 0.12
C ASN A 307 -5.30 21.66 -0.51
N HIS A 308 -6.00 22.73 -0.13
CA HIS A 308 -7.37 23.00 -0.57
C HIS A 308 -7.47 23.28 -2.08
N ASP A 309 -6.45 23.83 -2.71
CA ASP A 309 -6.45 24.06 -4.15
C ASP A 309 -6.33 22.76 -4.93
N VAL A 310 -5.47 21.84 -4.45
CA VAL A 310 -5.41 20.48 -4.98
C VAL A 310 -6.76 19.74 -4.79
N ALA A 311 -7.37 19.87 -3.62
CA ALA A 311 -8.69 19.27 -3.37
C ALA A 311 -9.77 19.80 -4.35
N LYS A 312 -9.78 21.12 -4.63
CA LYS A 312 -10.67 21.70 -5.64
C LYS A 312 -10.38 21.17 -7.05
N MET A 313 -9.11 21.01 -7.42
CA MET A 313 -8.73 20.44 -8.73
C MET A 313 -9.24 18.99 -8.86
N ILE A 314 -9.07 18.16 -7.81
CA ILE A 314 -9.62 16.79 -7.79
C ILE A 314 -11.14 16.80 -7.98
N ALA A 315 -11.87 17.68 -7.25
CA ALA A 315 -13.32 17.80 -7.38
C ALA A 315 -13.73 18.22 -8.81
N ARG A 316 -13.05 19.22 -9.40
CA ARG A 316 -13.28 19.63 -10.78
C ARG A 316 -13.01 18.50 -11.76
N ARG A 317 -11.94 17.72 -11.54
CA ARG A 317 -11.61 16.59 -12.37
C ARG A 317 -12.68 15.50 -12.29
N ALA A 318 -13.23 15.23 -11.10
CA ALA A 318 -14.35 14.31 -10.94
C ALA A 318 -15.62 14.79 -11.69
N VAL A 319 -15.95 16.07 -11.60
CA VAL A 319 -17.09 16.66 -12.34
C VAL A 319 -16.88 16.62 -13.85
N ARG A 320 -15.64 16.70 -14.35
CA ARG A 320 -15.33 16.54 -15.78
C ARG A 320 -15.77 15.17 -16.32
N PHE A 321 -15.58 14.11 -15.54
CA PHE A 321 -15.98 12.76 -15.94
C PHE A 321 -17.42 12.41 -15.57
N TYR A 322 -17.92 13.03 -14.49
CA TYR A 322 -19.25 12.80 -13.94
C TYR A 322 -20.00 14.14 -13.73
N PRO A 323 -20.48 14.83 -14.77
CA PRO A 323 -21.08 16.16 -14.61
C PRO A 323 -22.22 16.21 -13.61
N LYS A 324 -22.98 15.13 -13.48
CA LYS A 324 -24.15 15.03 -12.58
C LYS A 324 -23.82 14.93 -11.10
N ILE A 325 -22.51 14.78 -10.73
CA ILE A 325 -22.10 14.80 -9.32
C ILE A 325 -21.70 16.20 -8.83
N ALA A 326 -21.85 17.24 -9.63
CA ALA A 326 -21.44 18.61 -9.28
C ALA A 326 -22.05 19.12 -7.96
N ASP A 327 -23.26 18.69 -7.62
CA ASP A 327 -23.96 19.07 -6.40
C ASP A 327 -23.68 18.14 -5.21
N MET A 328 -22.78 17.14 -5.38
CA MET A 328 -22.43 16.19 -4.33
C MET A 328 -21.61 16.86 -3.23
N SER A 329 -22.01 16.69 -1.98
CA SER A 329 -21.28 17.26 -0.85
C SER A 329 -20.01 16.45 -0.53
N ILE A 330 -18.91 17.16 -0.29
CA ILE A 330 -17.70 16.56 0.26
C ILE A 330 -17.77 16.62 1.80
N ILE A 331 -17.83 15.47 2.44
CA ILE A 331 -17.97 15.36 3.90
C ILE A 331 -16.62 15.33 4.62
N ARG A 332 -15.55 14.96 3.92
CA ARG A 332 -14.18 14.94 4.46
C ARG A 332 -13.15 15.04 3.35
N THR A 333 -11.99 15.61 3.68
CA THR A 333 -10.79 15.56 2.86
C THR A 333 -9.61 15.17 3.74
N TYR A 334 -8.76 14.29 3.25
CA TYR A 334 -7.53 13.89 3.94
C TYR A 334 -6.39 13.67 2.95
N ALA A 335 -5.16 13.62 3.49
CA ALA A 335 -3.97 13.30 2.71
C ALA A 335 -3.20 12.15 3.36
N GLY A 336 -2.65 11.28 2.53
CA GLY A 336 -1.77 10.18 2.90
C GLY A 336 -0.40 10.32 2.26
N LEU A 337 0.60 9.66 2.84
CA LEU A 337 1.96 9.61 2.32
C LEU A 337 2.24 8.20 1.80
N ARG A 338 2.45 8.07 0.49
CA ARG A 338 2.82 6.81 -0.15
C ARG A 338 4.33 6.58 0.01
N PRO A 339 4.77 5.37 0.37
CA PRO A 339 6.19 5.00 0.39
C PRO A 339 6.69 4.76 -1.05
N TRP A 340 7.10 5.82 -1.72
CA TRP A 340 7.49 5.82 -3.12
C TRP A 340 8.92 5.33 -3.32
N THR A 341 9.12 4.49 -4.33
CA THR A 341 10.39 4.05 -4.91
C THR A 341 10.50 4.55 -6.36
N GLU A 342 11.71 4.71 -6.87
CA GLU A 342 11.93 5.29 -8.20
C GLU A 342 11.38 4.43 -9.35
N ASP A 343 11.45 3.11 -9.19
CA ASP A 343 10.96 2.12 -10.16
C ASP A 343 9.53 1.64 -9.90
N HIS A 344 8.83 2.23 -8.93
CA HIS A 344 7.47 1.90 -8.52
C HIS A 344 7.26 0.49 -7.95
N LEU A 345 8.30 -0.33 -7.79
CA LEU A 345 8.23 -1.65 -7.19
C LEU A 345 8.59 -1.61 -5.70
N PRO A 346 7.97 -2.46 -4.85
CA PRO A 346 8.33 -2.55 -3.45
C PRO A 346 9.73 -3.16 -3.26
N ILE A 347 10.31 -2.96 -2.08
CA ILE A 347 11.53 -3.64 -1.63
C ILE A 347 11.11 -4.76 -0.69
N ILE A 348 11.31 -6.01 -1.10
CA ILE A 348 10.94 -7.21 -0.34
C ILE A 348 12.10 -8.21 -0.42
N CYS A 349 12.96 -8.22 0.59
CA CYS A 349 14.14 -9.09 0.61
C CYS A 349 14.73 -9.23 2.03
N GLU A 350 15.59 -10.23 2.22
CA GLU A 350 16.62 -10.21 3.25
C GLU A 350 17.75 -9.29 2.80
N VAL A 351 18.37 -8.56 3.72
CA VAL A 351 19.51 -7.69 3.42
C VAL A 351 20.79 -8.51 3.56
N GLU A 352 21.52 -8.72 2.46
CA GLU A 352 22.71 -9.61 2.43
C GLU A 352 23.80 -9.17 3.41
N GLU A 353 24.00 -7.84 3.55
CA GLU A 353 25.01 -7.26 4.45
C GLU A 353 24.62 -7.36 5.94
N VAL A 354 23.35 -7.66 6.24
CA VAL A 354 22.83 -7.77 7.60
C VAL A 354 21.92 -9.00 7.70
N PRO A 355 22.48 -10.23 7.70
CA PRO A 355 21.69 -11.46 7.74
C PRO A 355 20.69 -11.49 8.90
N GLY A 356 19.46 -11.92 8.60
CA GLY A 356 18.32 -11.89 9.53
C GLY A 356 17.55 -10.56 9.57
N PHE A 357 17.99 -9.52 8.85
CA PHE A 357 17.22 -8.29 8.66
C PHE A 357 16.51 -8.31 7.31
N TYR A 358 15.18 -8.16 7.34
CA TYR A 358 14.31 -8.16 6.18
C TYR A 358 13.68 -6.80 5.97
N ILE A 359 13.44 -6.44 4.71
CA ILE A 359 12.70 -5.24 4.32
C ILE A 359 11.41 -5.68 3.62
N ALA A 360 10.29 -5.04 3.96
CA ALA A 360 9.02 -5.16 3.27
C ALA A 360 8.33 -3.78 3.25
N ALA A 361 8.74 -2.93 2.32
CA ALA A 361 8.30 -1.52 2.24
C ALA A 361 8.42 -0.99 0.81
N GLY A 362 8.01 0.26 0.57
CA GLY A 362 8.14 0.89 -0.75
C GLY A 362 7.01 0.59 -1.73
N HIS A 363 5.87 0.13 -1.26
CA HIS A 363 4.72 -0.29 -2.09
C HIS A 363 3.96 0.87 -2.75
N GLU A 364 4.41 2.09 -2.62
CA GLU A 364 3.79 3.29 -3.17
C GLU A 364 2.28 3.37 -2.89
N GLY A 365 1.44 3.51 -3.93
CA GLY A 365 -0.03 3.48 -3.84
C GLY A 365 -0.63 2.08 -3.77
N ASP A 366 0.18 1.04 -3.94
CA ASP A 366 -0.25 -0.34 -4.15
C ASP A 366 -0.15 -1.23 -2.90
N GLY A 367 0.16 -0.64 -1.74
CA GLY A 367 0.38 -1.40 -0.50
C GLY A 367 -0.81 -2.25 -0.07
N ILE A 368 -2.04 -1.80 -0.28
CA ILE A 368 -3.26 -2.60 0.00
C ILE A 368 -3.35 -3.76 -0.99
N SER A 369 -3.18 -3.46 -2.28
CA SER A 369 -3.23 -4.43 -3.38
C SER A 369 -2.19 -5.53 -3.23
N LEU A 370 -0.98 -5.19 -2.83
CA LEU A 370 0.17 -6.10 -2.76
C LEU A 370 0.43 -6.69 -1.36
N ALA A 371 -0.40 -6.39 -0.36
CA ALA A 371 -0.17 -6.85 1.01
C ALA A 371 -0.14 -8.37 1.11
N ALA A 372 -1.08 -9.06 0.47
CA ALA A 372 -1.20 -10.52 0.57
C ALA A 372 0.02 -11.23 -0.03
N VAL A 373 0.45 -10.85 -1.23
CA VAL A 373 1.65 -11.43 -1.86
C VAL A 373 2.92 -11.09 -1.08
N THR A 374 3.02 -9.89 -0.51
CA THR A 374 4.15 -9.49 0.34
C THR A 374 4.24 -10.34 1.60
N GLY A 375 3.11 -10.52 2.30
CA GLY A 375 3.07 -11.36 3.50
C GLY A 375 3.44 -12.81 3.20
N LYS A 376 2.93 -13.36 2.11
CA LYS A 376 3.24 -14.70 1.64
C LYS A 376 4.71 -14.84 1.26
N LEU A 377 5.27 -13.90 0.49
CA LEU A 377 6.66 -13.91 0.06
C LEU A 377 7.63 -13.84 1.26
N ILE A 378 7.41 -12.94 2.22
CA ILE A 378 8.25 -12.88 3.43
C ILE A 378 8.18 -14.19 4.22
N GLN A 379 7.00 -14.81 4.34
CA GLN A 379 6.85 -16.10 5.01
C GLN A 379 7.67 -17.20 4.31
N GLU A 380 7.66 -17.23 2.98
CA GLU A 380 8.42 -18.19 2.18
C GLU A 380 9.93 -17.97 2.31
N LEU A 381 10.40 -16.72 2.25
CA LEU A 381 11.79 -16.35 2.47
C LEU A 381 12.29 -16.76 3.86
N LEU A 382 11.52 -16.51 4.92
CA LEU A 382 11.85 -16.90 6.29
C LEU A 382 12.01 -18.42 6.47
N GLN A 383 11.29 -19.20 5.69
CA GLN A 383 11.32 -20.67 5.72
C GLN A 383 12.19 -21.30 4.63
N HIS A 384 12.91 -20.47 3.84
CA HIS A 384 13.76 -20.91 2.71
C HIS A 384 13.00 -21.82 1.73
N LYS A 385 11.76 -21.48 1.42
CA LYS A 385 10.90 -22.19 0.46
C LYS A 385 10.97 -21.54 -0.92
N ASP A 386 10.48 -22.27 -1.93
CA ASP A 386 10.20 -21.69 -3.24
C ASP A 386 9.18 -20.55 -3.09
N THR A 387 9.48 -19.45 -3.74
CA THR A 387 8.70 -18.21 -3.60
C THR A 387 7.56 -18.13 -4.63
N CYS A 388 6.43 -17.56 -4.21
CA CYS A 388 5.24 -17.42 -5.04
C CYS A 388 5.40 -16.45 -6.23
N ILE A 389 6.44 -15.62 -6.20
CA ILE A 389 6.89 -14.73 -7.29
C ILE A 389 8.42 -14.69 -7.32
N PRO A 390 9.06 -14.33 -8.45
CA PRO A 390 10.49 -14.04 -8.51
C PRO A 390 10.87 -12.93 -7.53
N THR A 391 12.03 -13.04 -6.88
CA THR A 391 12.49 -12.10 -5.83
C THR A 391 13.42 -11.02 -6.37
N GLU A 392 14.11 -11.25 -7.47
CA GLU A 392 15.10 -10.34 -8.03
C GLU A 392 14.53 -8.95 -8.35
N PRO A 393 13.31 -8.82 -8.94
CA PRO A 393 12.75 -7.51 -9.25
C PRO A 393 12.38 -6.68 -8.00
N VAL A 394 12.22 -7.31 -6.85
CA VAL A 394 11.88 -6.63 -5.57
C VAL A 394 13.03 -6.60 -4.58
N HIS A 395 14.23 -7.06 -4.97
CA HIS A 395 15.40 -7.06 -4.11
C HIS A 395 16.03 -5.67 -4.01
N LEU A 396 16.57 -5.31 -2.83
CA LEU A 396 17.19 -4.00 -2.58
C LEU A 396 18.38 -3.73 -3.50
N SER A 397 19.16 -4.77 -3.86
CA SER A 397 20.37 -4.63 -4.70
C SER A 397 20.12 -4.05 -6.09
N ARG A 398 18.87 -4.00 -6.58
CA ARG A 398 18.54 -3.36 -7.86
C ARG A 398 18.83 -1.85 -7.86
N PHE A 399 18.83 -1.19 -6.70
CA PHE A 399 19.22 0.21 -6.55
C PHE A 399 20.73 0.41 -6.39
N GLN A 400 21.48 -0.64 -6.05
CA GLN A 400 22.93 -0.57 -5.86
C GLN A 400 23.70 -0.72 -7.18
N LYS A 401 23.10 -1.32 -8.21
CA LYS A 401 23.71 -1.53 -9.54
C LYS A 401 23.84 -0.27 -10.40
N GLY A 402 23.26 0.85 -9.98
CA GLY A 402 23.30 2.13 -10.70
C GLY A 402 24.58 2.96 -10.57
N VAL A 403 25.60 2.49 -9.85
CA VAL A 403 26.87 3.22 -9.64
C VAL A 403 27.96 2.85 -10.67
N LEU A 404 27.68 1.97 -11.62
CA LEU A 404 28.68 1.45 -12.58
C LEU A 404 28.40 1.75 -14.08
N HIS A 405 27.65 2.80 -14.40
CA HIS A 405 27.55 3.29 -15.77
C HIS A 405 27.67 4.82 -15.80
N GLU A 406 28.90 5.33 -15.65
CA GLU A 406 29.43 6.47 -16.38
C GLU A 406 30.40 6.01 -17.48
#